data_efe2b3d30d27fe1d2430e6ac83b6bf3e
#
_entry.id   efe2b3d30d27fe1d2430e6ac83b6bf3e
#
_cell.length_a   1.000
_cell.length_b   1.000
_cell.length_c   1.000
_cell.angle_alpha   90.00
_cell.angle_beta   90.00
_cell.angle_gamma   90.00
#
_symmetry.space_group_name_H-M   'P 1'
#
loop_
_entity.id
_entity.type
_entity.pdbx_description
1 polymer ?
#
loop_
_entity_poly.entity_id
_entity_poly.type
_entity_poly.pdbx_seq_one_letter_code
_entity_poly.pdbx_strand_id
1 'polypeptide(L)'
;NDYMRPFRGGQGSYDVIVPKFQKFADSRNQERYYVRGTYTHHNLDFSKDVLHLADLGFKQISVEPVVAQETDDYAIREEDLPQLFAEYDALAKEMVKRKKEGKAFNFFHFMIDLEGGPCVAKRLSGCGSGTEYLAVTPWGDLYPCHQFVGNEDFLMGNVFEGLKRTDIRDSFKSCNVYSKEKCRECFARFYCSGGCAANSYNFHGDILNTYDIGCALQKKRVECAIMIKAAEA
;
A
#
# COMPACT_ATOMS: atom_id res chain seq x y z
N ASN A 1 -1.40 16.56 3.83
CA ASN A 1 -0.59 16.18 5.01
C ASN A 1 -1.03 16.88 6.29
N ASP A 2 -1.10 18.21 6.29
CA ASP A 2 -1.26 19.03 7.50
C ASP A 2 -2.61 18.83 8.23
N TYR A 3 -3.68 18.53 7.50
CA TYR A 3 -4.97 18.18 8.08
C TYR A 3 -4.89 16.91 8.95
N MET A 4 -4.24 15.85 8.43
CA MET A 4 -4.18 14.55 9.12
C MET A 4 -3.01 14.44 10.11
N ARG A 5 -2.00 15.28 9.99
CA ARG A 5 -0.75 15.22 10.77
C ARG A 5 -0.28 16.60 11.22
N PRO A 6 -1.11 17.38 11.92
CA PRO A 6 -0.66 18.64 12.49
C PRO A 6 0.30 18.40 13.66
N PHE A 7 1.10 19.39 14.00
CA PHE A 7 1.79 19.42 15.30
C PHE A 7 0.79 19.56 16.43
N ARG A 8 1.20 19.26 17.66
CA ARG A 8 0.35 19.41 18.86
C ARG A 8 -0.23 20.84 19.02
N GLY A 9 0.46 21.86 18.51
CA GLY A 9 0.00 23.24 18.49
C GLY A 9 -0.94 23.60 17.33
N GLY A 10 -1.35 22.62 16.50
CA GLY A 10 -2.25 22.83 15.36
C GLY A 10 -1.58 23.32 14.08
N GLN A 11 -0.28 23.65 14.10
CA GLN A 11 0.44 24.08 12.89
C GLN A 11 0.67 22.90 11.96
N GLY A 12 0.72 23.14 10.64
CA GLY A 12 1.07 22.17 9.63
C GLY A 12 2.48 21.62 9.82
N SER A 13 2.68 20.35 9.52
CA SER A 13 3.99 19.68 9.62
C SER A 13 4.71 19.58 8.28
N TYR A 14 4.03 19.82 7.16
CA TYR A 14 4.53 19.63 5.80
C TYR A 14 5.83 20.39 5.53
N ASP A 15 5.84 21.69 5.73
CA ASP A 15 7.01 22.56 5.44
C ASP A 15 8.25 22.21 6.28
N VAL A 16 8.03 21.57 7.44
CA VAL A 16 9.12 21.13 8.32
C VAL A 16 9.69 19.78 7.91
N ILE A 17 8.86 18.86 7.38
CA ILE A 17 9.30 17.51 7.07
C ILE A 17 9.87 17.36 5.66
N VAL A 18 9.32 18.08 4.67
CA VAL A 18 9.72 17.95 3.26
C VAL A 18 11.20 18.25 3.01
N PRO A 19 11.78 19.35 3.52
CA PRO A 19 13.22 19.62 3.32
C PRO A 19 14.12 18.54 3.91
N LYS A 20 13.67 17.89 5.01
CA LYS A 20 14.42 16.78 5.63
C LYS A 20 14.37 15.53 4.77
N PHE A 21 13.22 15.25 4.15
CA PHE A 21 13.08 14.12 3.23
C PHE A 21 13.88 14.34 1.95
N GLN A 22 13.90 15.55 1.40
CA GLN A 22 14.74 15.89 0.25
C GLN A 22 16.21 15.67 0.57
N LYS A 23 16.69 16.23 1.68
CA LYS A 23 18.08 16.00 2.14
C LYS A 23 18.42 14.52 2.33
N PHE A 24 17.48 13.72 2.85
CA PHE A 24 17.67 12.28 2.99
C PHE A 24 17.74 11.58 1.63
N ALA A 25 16.82 11.88 0.72
CA ALA A 25 16.81 11.30 -0.63
C ALA A 25 18.09 11.63 -1.41
N ASP A 26 18.54 12.87 -1.35
CA ASP A 26 19.78 13.33 -1.99
C ASP A 26 21.02 12.63 -1.40
N SER A 27 21.07 12.42 -0.07
CA SER A 27 22.16 11.69 0.57
C SER A 27 22.27 10.23 0.13
N ARG A 28 21.22 9.71 -0.51
CA ARG A 28 21.15 8.37 -1.09
C ARG A 28 21.23 8.35 -2.62
N ASN A 29 21.62 9.46 -3.24
CA ASN A 29 21.62 9.61 -4.71
C ASN A 29 20.27 9.26 -5.34
N GLN A 30 19.18 9.56 -4.67
CA GLN A 30 17.80 9.22 -5.09
C GLN A 30 17.53 7.72 -5.25
N GLU A 31 18.28 6.85 -4.55
CA GLU A 31 18.13 5.40 -4.57
C GLU A 31 17.81 4.83 -3.19
N ARG A 32 17.22 3.63 -3.18
CA ARG A 32 16.95 2.82 -1.97
C ARG A 32 16.13 3.54 -0.91
N TYR A 33 15.13 4.29 -1.33
CA TYR A 33 14.12 4.91 -0.48
C TYR A 33 12.78 4.93 -1.21
N TYR A 34 11.71 5.19 -0.46
CA TYR A 34 10.44 5.65 -0.99
C TYR A 34 9.93 6.79 -0.13
N VAL A 35 9.56 7.91 -0.77
CA VAL A 35 8.68 8.86 -0.10
C VAL A 35 7.26 8.32 -0.20
N ARG A 36 6.58 8.24 0.96
CA ARG A 36 5.26 7.60 1.03
C ARG A 36 4.19 8.60 1.41
N GLY A 37 3.05 8.51 0.72
CA GLY A 37 1.82 9.20 1.04
C GLY A 37 0.67 8.20 1.22
N THR A 38 -0.46 8.69 1.74
CA THR A 38 -1.68 7.93 1.89
C THR A 38 -2.83 8.80 1.43
N TYR A 39 -3.69 8.28 0.54
CA TYR A 39 -4.92 8.95 0.18
C TYR A 39 -6.13 8.31 0.87
N THR A 40 -7.17 9.09 1.06
CA THR A 40 -8.38 8.75 1.79
C THR A 40 -9.60 9.21 0.99
N HIS A 41 -10.81 8.93 1.48
CA HIS A 41 -12.04 9.52 0.93
C HIS A 41 -11.98 11.06 0.83
N HIS A 42 -11.23 11.73 1.71
CA HIS A 42 -11.13 13.19 1.73
C HIS A 42 -10.13 13.78 0.72
N ASN A 43 -9.28 12.98 0.09
CA ASN A 43 -8.31 13.45 -0.92
C ASN A 43 -8.14 12.39 -2.03
N LEU A 44 -9.16 12.28 -2.87
CA LEU A 44 -9.19 11.29 -3.96
C LEU A 44 -8.28 11.67 -5.13
N ASP A 45 -7.84 12.91 -5.24
CA ASP A 45 -6.98 13.46 -6.29
C ASP A 45 -5.48 13.14 -6.07
N PHE A 46 -5.20 11.93 -5.61
CA PHE A 46 -3.87 11.47 -5.23
C PHE A 46 -2.81 11.56 -6.34
N SER A 47 -3.22 11.59 -7.62
CA SER A 47 -2.28 11.77 -8.72
C SER A 47 -1.55 13.11 -8.62
N LYS A 48 -2.23 14.16 -8.14
CA LYS A 48 -1.63 15.47 -7.89
C LYS A 48 -0.58 15.40 -6.79
N ASP A 49 -0.83 14.63 -5.72
CA ASP A 49 0.14 14.41 -4.64
C ASP A 49 1.40 13.71 -5.16
N VAL A 50 1.22 12.67 -6.00
CA VAL A 50 2.34 11.95 -6.62
C VAL A 50 3.17 12.87 -7.52
N LEU A 51 2.48 13.65 -8.38
CA LEU A 51 3.15 14.57 -9.29
C LEU A 51 3.84 15.71 -8.55
N HIS A 52 3.24 16.22 -7.48
CA HIS A 52 3.84 17.20 -6.60
C HIS A 52 5.14 16.67 -5.96
N LEU A 53 5.13 15.46 -5.42
CA LEU A 53 6.33 14.83 -4.89
C LEU A 53 7.42 14.64 -5.95
N ALA A 54 7.03 14.27 -7.19
CA ALA A 54 7.97 14.19 -8.31
C ALA A 54 8.56 15.55 -8.68
N ASP A 55 7.76 16.63 -8.65
CA ASP A 55 8.19 18.00 -8.92
C ASP A 55 9.12 18.56 -7.83
N LEU A 56 9.01 18.07 -6.59
CA LEU A 56 9.95 18.31 -5.51
C LEU A 56 11.30 17.57 -5.67
N GLY A 57 11.46 16.77 -6.74
CA GLY A 57 12.69 16.05 -7.07
C GLY A 57 12.76 14.61 -6.57
N PHE A 58 11.74 14.08 -5.88
CA PHE A 58 11.74 12.69 -5.47
C PHE A 58 11.59 11.75 -6.67
N LYS A 59 12.46 10.73 -6.74
CA LYS A 59 12.47 9.73 -7.81
C LYS A 59 11.78 8.42 -7.45
N GLN A 60 11.55 8.17 -6.17
CA GLN A 60 10.95 6.92 -5.67
C GLN A 60 9.72 7.28 -4.82
N ILE A 61 8.53 7.07 -5.36
CA ILE A 61 7.26 7.53 -4.76
C ILE A 61 6.30 6.37 -4.58
N SER A 62 5.64 6.30 -3.43
CA SER A 62 4.58 5.35 -3.12
C SER A 62 3.43 6.08 -2.44
N VAL A 63 2.25 6.10 -3.06
CA VAL A 63 1.03 6.67 -2.46
C VAL A 63 -0.04 5.59 -2.47
N GLU A 64 -0.54 5.26 -1.28
CA GLU A 64 -1.39 4.10 -1.04
C GLU A 64 -2.78 4.50 -0.53
N PRO A 65 -3.82 3.69 -0.78
CA PRO A 65 -5.09 3.88 -0.12
C PRO A 65 -4.95 3.64 1.38
N VAL A 66 -5.73 4.37 2.17
CA VAL A 66 -5.79 4.17 3.61
C VAL A 66 -6.28 2.76 3.95
N VAL A 67 -5.75 2.20 5.04
CA VAL A 67 -6.33 1.04 5.73
C VAL A 67 -7.21 1.59 6.85
N ALA A 68 -8.50 1.34 6.78
CA ALA A 68 -9.52 1.92 7.66
C ALA A 68 -10.61 0.89 7.98
N GLN A 69 -11.41 1.17 8.98
CA GLN A 69 -12.68 0.46 9.18
C GLN A 69 -13.75 1.07 8.27
N GLU A 70 -14.76 0.29 7.92
CA GLU A 70 -15.87 0.76 7.06
C GLU A 70 -16.60 1.98 7.63
N THR A 71 -16.62 2.10 8.97
CA THR A 71 -17.27 3.19 9.72
C THR A 71 -16.45 4.46 9.80
N ASP A 72 -15.17 4.43 9.42
CA ASP A 72 -14.31 5.63 9.45
C ASP A 72 -14.74 6.60 8.33
N ASP A 73 -14.82 7.88 8.65
CA ASP A 73 -15.25 8.94 7.71
C ASP A 73 -14.26 9.15 6.56
N TYR A 74 -13.00 8.77 6.76
CA TYR A 74 -11.93 8.83 5.78
C TYR A 74 -11.73 7.54 4.96
N ALA A 75 -12.51 6.48 5.25
CA ALA A 75 -12.43 5.21 4.51
C ALA A 75 -12.80 5.39 3.04
N ILE A 76 -12.06 4.72 2.16
CA ILE A 76 -12.39 4.66 0.73
C ILE A 76 -13.69 3.85 0.55
N ARG A 77 -14.59 4.36 -0.29
CA ARG A 77 -15.90 3.79 -0.58
C ARG A 77 -16.01 3.33 -2.02
N GLU A 78 -17.01 2.51 -2.33
CA GLU A 78 -17.26 2.08 -3.71
C GLU A 78 -17.56 3.26 -4.65
N GLU A 79 -18.25 4.27 -4.16
CA GLU A 79 -18.57 5.49 -4.91
C GLU A 79 -17.34 6.31 -5.31
N ASP A 80 -16.20 6.11 -4.65
CA ASP A 80 -14.93 6.78 -4.96
C ASP A 80 -14.19 6.13 -6.14
N LEU A 81 -14.49 4.87 -6.45
CA LEU A 81 -13.76 4.08 -7.45
C LEU A 81 -13.69 4.74 -8.84
N PRO A 82 -14.77 5.32 -9.39
CA PRO A 82 -14.69 5.97 -10.71
C PRO A 82 -13.67 7.12 -10.73
N GLN A 83 -13.63 7.94 -9.69
CA GLN A 83 -12.66 9.03 -9.59
C GLN A 83 -11.25 8.47 -9.42
N LEU A 84 -11.04 7.51 -8.54
CA LEU A 84 -9.73 6.89 -8.31
C LEU A 84 -9.20 6.21 -9.58
N PHE A 85 -10.06 5.58 -10.38
CA PHE A 85 -9.65 5.01 -11.68
C PHE A 85 -9.19 6.09 -12.65
N ALA A 86 -9.91 7.21 -12.71
CA ALA A 86 -9.51 8.35 -13.54
C ALA A 86 -8.15 8.94 -13.08
N GLU A 87 -7.91 9.01 -11.79
CA GLU A 87 -6.63 9.47 -11.22
C GLU A 87 -5.47 8.53 -11.58
N TYR A 88 -5.68 7.19 -11.51
CA TYR A 88 -4.67 6.22 -11.97
C TYR A 88 -4.38 6.36 -13.47
N ASP A 89 -5.40 6.55 -14.32
CA ASP A 89 -5.23 6.76 -15.74
C ASP A 89 -4.48 8.06 -16.04
N ALA A 90 -4.83 9.15 -15.36
CA ALA A 90 -4.17 10.44 -15.50
C ALA A 90 -2.68 10.35 -15.11
N LEU A 91 -2.39 9.72 -13.97
CA LEU A 91 -1.03 9.53 -13.49
C LEU A 91 -0.21 8.68 -14.48
N ALA A 92 -0.75 7.58 -14.97
CA ALA A 92 -0.06 6.70 -15.89
C ALA A 92 0.28 7.41 -17.23
N LYS A 93 -0.66 8.19 -17.76
CA LYS A 93 -0.44 9.01 -18.97
C LYS A 93 0.64 10.07 -18.76
N GLU A 94 0.61 10.76 -17.61
CA GLU A 94 1.60 11.79 -17.29
C GLU A 94 3.00 11.18 -17.06
N MET A 95 3.09 9.98 -16.47
CA MET A 95 4.37 9.27 -16.32
C MET A 95 4.99 8.94 -17.68
N VAL A 96 4.21 8.44 -18.64
CA VAL A 96 4.69 8.18 -20.03
C VAL A 96 5.20 9.46 -20.67
N LYS A 97 4.46 10.57 -20.54
CA LYS A 97 4.87 11.88 -21.05
C LYS A 97 6.17 12.36 -20.41
N ARG A 98 6.24 12.37 -19.06
CA ARG A 98 7.44 12.80 -18.31
C ARG A 98 8.67 11.96 -18.64
N LYS A 99 8.49 10.67 -18.91
CA LYS A 99 9.60 9.81 -19.35
C LYS A 99 10.19 10.26 -20.67
N LYS A 100 9.34 10.60 -21.65
CA LYS A 100 9.76 11.15 -22.96
C LYS A 100 10.47 12.51 -22.82
N GLU A 101 10.12 13.30 -21.83
CA GLU A 101 10.72 14.60 -21.51
C GLU A 101 12.00 14.49 -20.65
N GLY A 102 12.46 13.29 -20.30
CA GLY A 102 13.63 13.10 -19.43
C GLY A 102 13.37 13.39 -17.95
N LYS A 103 12.10 13.50 -17.53
CA LYS A 103 11.64 13.78 -16.15
C LYS A 103 11.05 12.56 -15.46
N ALA A 104 11.57 11.37 -15.77
CA ALA A 104 11.04 10.12 -15.23
C ALA A 104 11.19 10.04 -13.70
N PHE A 105 10.21 9.38 -13.08
CA PHE A 105 10.22 8.95 -11.69
C PHE A 105 9.56 7.57 -11.57
N ASN A 106 9.79 6.88 -10.47
CA ASN A 106 9.19 5.59 -10.20
C ASN A 106 7.98 5.75 -9.27
N PHE A 107 6.84 5.23 -9.70
CA PHE A 107 5.67 5.05 -8.85
C PHE A 107 5.54 3.57 -8.49
N PHE A 108 5.71 3.24 -7.22
CA PHE A 108 5.81 1.87 -6.71
C PHE A 108 4.72 0.94 -7.23
N HIS A 109 3.48 1.42 -7.30
CA HIS A 109 2.33 0.60 -7.67
C HIS A 109 2.23 0.28 -9.16
N PHE A 110 3.02 0.95 -10.01
CA PHE A 110 3.14 0.64 -11.44
C PHE A 110 4.41 -0.14 -11.79
N MET A 111 5.29 -0.39 -10.81
CA MET A 111 6.50 -1.18 -11.00
C MET A 111 6.17 -2.68 -10.97
N ILE A 112 5.60 -3.16 -12.06
CA ILE A 112 5.21 -4.57 -12.23
C ILE A 112 6.12 -5.18 -13.29
N ASP A 113 6.77 -6.30 -12.96
CA ASP A 113 7.54 -7.08 -13.93
C ASP A 113 6.57 -7.87 -14.81
N LEU A 114 6.40 -7.40 -16.04
CA LEU A 114 5.56 -8.02 -17.05
C LEU A 114 6.36 -8.90 -18.04
N GLU A 115 7.69 -8.84 -18.00
CA GLU A 115 8.57 -9.61 -18.91
C GLU A 115 8.98 -10.93 -18.28
N GLY A 116 9.54 -10.90 -17.08
CA GLY A 116 9.94 -12.11 -16.33
C GLY A 116 8.78 -12.77 -15.58
N GLY A 117 7.70 -12.03 -15.40
CA GLY A 117 6.56 -12.43 -14.58
C GLY A 117 6.86 -12.46 -13.08
N PRO A 118 5.84 -12.63 -12.24
CA PRO A 118 6.02 -12.68 -10.81
C PRO A 118 6.62 -14.01 -10.36
N CYS A 119 7.52 -13.97 -9.40
CA CYS A 119 7.92 -15.18 -8.69
C CYS A 119 6.74 -15.69 -7.86
N VAL A 120 6.08 -16.76 -8.31
CA VAL A 120 4.86 -17.31 -7.69
C VAL A 120 5.08 -17.60 -6.19
N ALA A 121 6.20 -18.23 -5.82
CA ALA A 121 6.49 -18.57 -4.43
C ALA A 121 6.49 -17.33 -3.50
N LYS A 122 7.02 -16.19 -3.98
CA LYS A 122 7.02 -14.91 -3.23
C LYS A 122 5.69 -14.16 -3.31
N ARG A 123 4.77 -14.59 -4.16
CA ARG A 123 3.52 -13.89 -4.44
C ARG A 123 2.27 -14.67 -4.00
N LEU A 124 2.46 -15.77 -3.30
CA LEU A 124 1.34 -16.54 -2.74
C LEU A 124 0.64 -15.79 -1.62
N SER A 125 1.40 -15.22 -0.71
CA SER A 125 0.93 -14.42 0.42
C SER A 125 1.30 -12.95 0.20
N GLY A 126 0.56 -12.05 0.83
CA GLY A 126 0.79 -10.61 0.71
C GLY A 126 2.12 -10.15 1.31
N CYS A 127 2.05 -9.21 2.25
CA CYS A 127 3.25 -8.58 2.83
C CYS A 127 3.99 -9.46 3.87
N GLY A 128 3.53 -10.68 4.16
CA GLY A 128 4.14 -11.55 5.16
C GLY A 128 3.76 -11.24 6.60
N SER A 129 2.71 -10.42 6.82
CA SER A 129 2.20 -10.11 8.17
C SER A 129 1.89 -11.38 8.95
N GLY A 130 2.26 -11.40 10.23
CA GLY A 130 2.04 -12.51 11.14
C GLY A 130 2.94 -13.73 10.92
N THR A 131 3.75 -13.75 9.85
CA THR A 131 4.63 -14.88 9.51
C THR A 131 6.08 -14.46 9.27
N GLU A 132 6.32 -13.48 8.41
CA GLU A 132 7.66 -13.01 8.04
C GLU A 132 8.10 -11.80 8.88
N TYR A 133 7.14 -11.06 9.44
CA TYR A 133 7.37 -10.00 10.40
C TYR A 133 6.20 -9.89 11.38
N LEU A 134 6.46 -9.20 12.49
CA LEU A 134 5.48 -8.87 13.53
C LEU A 134 5.59 -7.38 13.89
N ALA A 135 4.50 -6.78 14.34
CA ALA A 135 4.54 -5.50 15.00
C ALA A 135 4.84 -5.72 16.49
N VAL A 136 5.70 -4.88 17.04
CA VAL A 136 6.07 -4.91 18.47
C VAL A 136 5.64 -3.58 19.10
N THR A 137 4.86 -3.65 20.17
CA THR A 137 4.48 -2.47 20.95
C THR A 137 5.62 -2.00 21.84
N PRO A 138 5.57 -0.77 22.41
CA PRO A 138 6.55 -0.32 23.40
C PRO A 138 6.65 -1.21 24.64
N TRP A 139 5.63 -1.99 24.94
CA TRP A 139 5.58 -2.94 26.06
C TRP A 139 6.03 -4.35 25.70
N GLY A 140 6.40 -4.55 24.43
CA GLY A 140 6.90 -5.82 23.93
C GLY A 140 5.82 -6.76 23.38
N ASP A 141 4.55 -6.35 23.32
CA ASP A 141 3.49 -7.19 22.80
C ASP A 141 3.62 -7.39 21.28
N LEU A 142 3.33 -8.61 20.83
CA LEU A 142 3.48 -9.04 19.46
C LEU A 142 2.13 -9.13 18.76
N TYR A 143 2.02 -8.48 17.60
CA TYR A 143 0.84 -8.51 16.73
C TYR A 143 1.23 -8.87 15.29
N PRO A 144 0.30 -9.40 14.45
CA PRO A 144 0.60 -9.76 13.05
C PRO A 144 1.14 -8.59 12.23
N CYS A 145 0.59 -7.39 12.40
CA CYS A 145 1.11 -6.13 11.86
C CYS A 145 0.58 -4.95 12.68
N HIS A 146 1.06 -3.74 12.38
CA HIS A 146 0.67 -2.53 13.10
C HIS A 146 -0.84 -2.21 13.05
N GLN A 147 -1.55 -2.70 12.04
CA GLN A 147 -3.01 -2.51 11.91
C GLN A 147 -3.83 -3.33 12.91
N PHE A 148 -3.24 -4.36 13.49
CA PHE A 148 -3.89 -5.21 14.50
C PHE A 148 -3.49 -4.84 15.94
N VAL A 149 -2.59 -3.86 16.12
CA VAL A 149 -2.15 -3.43 17.45
C VAL A 149 -3.34 -2.91 18.25
N GLY A 150 -3.51 -3.44 19.48
CA GLY A 150 -4.63 -3.11 20.35
C GLY A 150 -5.88 -3.98 20.18
N ASN A 151 -5.92 -4.85 19.18
CA ASN A 151 -6.96 -5.88 19.07
C ASN A 151 -6.49 -7.16 19.81
N GLU A 152 -7.09 -7.44 20.97
CA GLU A 152 -6.70 -8.57 21.83
C GLU A 152 -6.83 -9.93 21.13
N ASP A 153 -7.75 -10.09 20.19
CA ASP A 153 -7.91 -11.32 19.41
C ASP A 153 -6.66 -11.67 18.60
N PHE A 154 -5.85 -10.66 18.25
CA PHE A 154 -4.61 -10.78 17.50
C PHE A 154 -3.34 -10.62 18.32
N LEU A 155 -3.42 -10.57 19.64
CA LEU A 155 -2.24 -10.59 20.51
C LEU A 155 -1.56 -11.96 20.43
N MET A 156 -0.37 -12.01 19.85
CA MET A 156 0.34 -13.26 19.55
C MET A 156 1.30 -13.70 20.67
N GLY A 157 1.65 -12.81 21.58
CA GLY A 157 2.60 -13.04 22.67
C GLY A 157 3.37 -11.78 23.02
N ASN A 158 4.55 -11.94 23.60
CA ASN A 158 5.40 -10.83 24.03
C ASN A 158 6.87 -11.17 23.78
N VAL A 159 7.73 -10.18 23.49
CA VAL A 159 9.16 -10.40 23.21
C VAL A 159 9.92 -11.09 24.34
N PHE A 160 9.47 -10.94 25.58
CA PHE A 160 10.09 -11.57 26.75
C PHE A 160 9.65 -13.03 26.97
N GLU A 161 8.45 -13.38 26.49
CA GLU A 161 7.85 -14.69 26.68
C GLU A 161 7.80 -15.53 25.40
N GLY A 162 8.06 -14.89 24.26
CA GLY A 162 7.97 -15.47 22.94
C GLY A 162 6.54 -15.55 22.39
N LEU A 163 6.42 -16.19 21.25
CA LEU A 163 5.15 -16.37 20.53
C LEU A 163 4.31 -17.44 21.25
N LYS A 164 3.12 -17.09 21.70
CA LYS A 164 2.16 -17.98 22.38
C LYS A 164 1.04 -18.47 21.47
N ARG A 165 0.51 -17.57 20.63
CA ARG A 165 -0.62 -17.82 19.75
C ARG A 165 -0.13 -18.22 18.35
N THR A 166 0.34 -19.47 18.25
CA THR A 166 0.77 -20.06 16.96
C THR A 166 -0.40 -20.30 16.01
N ASP A 167 -1.62 -20.44 16.54
CA ASP A 167 -2.86 -20.51 15.77
C ASP A 167 -3.07 -19.25 14.91
N ILE A 168 -2.80 -18.06 15.44
CA ILE A 168 -2.86 -16.80 14.67
C ILE A 168 -1.81 -16.83 13.56
N ARG A 169 -0.55 -17.18 13.87
CA ARG A 169 0.50 -17.30 12.86
C ARG A 169 0.11 -18.27 11.75
N ASP A 170 -0.42 -19.43 12.10
CA ASP A 170 -0.80 -20.47 11.14
C ASP A 170 -2.00 -20.04 10.28
N SER A 171 -2.94 -19.26 10.84
CA SER A 171 -4.02 -18.61 10.11
C SER A 171 -3.47 -17.63 9.06
N PHE A 172 -2.53 -16.76 9.43
CA PHE A 172 -1.88 -15.84 8.48
C PHE A 172 -1.05 -16.58 7.43
N LYS A 173 -0.37 -17.66 7.79
CA LYS A 173 0.38 -18.51 6.87
C LYS A 173 -0.52 -19.17 5.84
N SER A 174 -1.71 -19.58 6.23
CA SER A 174 -2.69 -20.18 5.34
C SER A 174 -3.42 -19.16 4.48
N CYS A 175 -3.37 -17.86 4.83
CA CYS A 175 -4.00 -16.77 4.09
C CYS A 175 -3.19 -16.44 2.81
N ASN A 176 -3.54 -17.10 1.71
CA ASN A 176 -2.85 -16.96 0.43
C ASN A 176 -3.84 -16.87 -0.74
N VAL A 177 -3.35 -16.65 -1.96
CA VAL A 177 -4.17 -16.46 -3.16
C VAL A 177 -5.02 -17.69 -3.54
N TYR A 178 -4.69 -18.88 -3.06
CA TYR A 178 -5.45 -20.09 -3.33
C TYR A 178 -6.49 -20.38 -2.25
N SER A 179 -6.30 -19.87 -1.02
CA SER A 179 -7.29 -19.99 0.05
C SER A 179 -8.45 -18.99 -0.09
N LYS A 180 -8.23 -17.89 -0.82
CA LYS A 180 -9.25 -16.86 -1.09
C LYS A 180 -9.99 -17.19 -2.39
N GLU A 181 -11.30 -17.43 -2.32
CA GLU A 181 -12.11 -17.85 -3.47
C GLU A 181 -11.97 -16.90 -4.67
N LYS A 182 -12.22 -15.61 -4.49
CA LYS A 182 -12.12 -14.60 -5.55
C LYS A 182 -10.72 -14.45 -6.15
N CYS A 183 -9.67 -14.86 -5.43
CA CYS A 183 -8.30 -14.77 -5.92
C CYS A 183 -7.92 -15.91 -6.87
N ARG A 184 -8.55 -17.09 -6.77
CA ARG A 184 -8.18 -18.28 -7.55
C ARG A 184 -8.19 -18.05 -9.05
N GLU A 185 -9.13 -17.26 -9.55
CA GLU A 185 -9.32 -16.97 -10.98
C GLU A 185 -8.96 -15.51 -11.34
N CYS A 186 -8.44 -14.74 -10.39
CA CYS A 186 -8.08 -13.35 -10.62
C CYS A 186 -6.79 -13.24 -11.46
N PHE A 187 -6.83 -12.53 -12.58
CA PHE A 187 -5.65 -12.32 -13.42
C PHE A 187 -4.51 -11.58 -12.67
N ALA A 188 -4.86 -10.72 -11.70
CA ALA A 188 -3.90 -9.94 -10.94
C ALA A 188 -3.35 -10.67 -9.70
N ARG A 189 -3.74 -11.93 -9.42
CA ARG A 189 -3.44 -12.60 -8.15
C ARG A 189 -1.96 -12.62 -7.77
N PHE A 190 -1.07 -12.88 -8.71
CA PHE A 190 0.38 -12.94 -8.46
C PHE A 190 1.07 -11.57 -8.49
N TYR A 191 0.37 -10.51 -8.87
CA TYR A 191 0.81 -9.13 -8.71
C TYR A 191 0.26 -8.50 -7.43
N CYS A 192 -0.93 -8.94 -6.98
CA CYS A 192 -1.61 -8.50 -5.77
C CYS A 192 -1.20 -9.28 -4.52
N SER A 193 -0.93 -10.59 -4.66
CA SER A 193 -0.60 -11.50 -3.55
C SER A 193 -1.73 -11.65 -2.50
N GLY A 194 -2.99 -11.51 -2.92
CA GLY A 194 -4.16 -11.71 -2.05
C GLY A 194 -4.63 -10.49 -1.26
N GLY A 195 -4.00 -9.33 -1.47
CA GLY A 195 -4.40 -8.06 -0.84
C GLY A 195 -3.96 -7.93 0.63
N CYS A 196 -4.55 -6.96 1.33
CA CYS A 196 -4.25 -6.65 2.72
C CYS A 196 -5.16 -7.45 3.67
N ALA A 197 -4.57 -8.26 4.56
CA ALA A 197 -5.31 -9.03 5.56
C ALA A 197 -6.08 -8.12 6.54
N ALA A 198 -5.51 -6.96 6.90
CA ALA A 198 -6.17 -6.02 7.79
C ALA A 198 -7.42 -5.40 7.14
N ASN A 199 -7.34 -4.98 5.87
CA ASN A 199 -8.53 -4.50 5.17
C ASN A 199 -9.60 -5.60 5.04
N SER A 200 -9.19 -6.84 4.73
CA SER A 200 -10.14 -7.96 4.68
C SER A 200 -10.85 -8.15 6.04
N TYR A 201 -10.10 -8.12 7.13
CA TYR A 201 -10.66 -8.23 8.47
C TYR A 201 -11.56 -7.05 8.86
N ASN A 202 -11.13 -5.82 8.58
CA ASN A 202 -11.87 -4.61 8.93
C ASN A 202 -13.25 -4.53 8.25
N PHE A 203 -13.37 -5.07 7.04
CA PHE A 203 -14.62 -5.04 6.27
C PHE A 203 -15.46 -6.31 6.37
N HIS A 204 -14.86 -7.44 6.74
CA HIS A 204 -15.57 -8.73 6.72
C HIS A 204 -15.40 -9.57 7.99
N GLY A 205 -14.63 -9.10 8.98
CA GLY A 205 -14.34 -9.88 10.20
C GLY A 205 -13.45 -11.11 9.96
N ASP A 206 -12.90 -11.30 8.75
CA ASP A 206 -12.10 -12.47 8.39
C ASP A 206 -10.97 -12.09 7.42
N ILE A 207 -9.74 -12.53 7.72
CA ILE A 207 -8.56 -12.30 6.87
C ILE A 207 -8.60 -13.09 5.57
N LEU A 208 -9.38 -14.16 5.48
CA LEU A 208 -9.55 -15.00 4.27
C LEU A 208 -10.49 -14.39 3.24
N ASN A 209 -11.29 -13.40 3.60
CA ASN A 209 -12.08 -12.64 2.65
C ASN A 209 -11.22 -11.69 1.79
N THR A 210 -11.85 -11.08 0.80
CA THR A 210 -11.21 -10.06 -0.05
C THR A 210 -11.84 -8.70 0.20
N TYR A 211 -11.00 -7.67 0.27
CA TYR A 211 -11.45 -6.28 0.29
C TYR A 211 -11.71 -5.83 -1.15
N ASP A 212 -12.99 -5.75 -1.56
CA ASP A 212 -13.39 -5.60 -2.96
C ASP A 212 -12.91 -4.27 -3.58
N ILE A 213 -12.95 -3.18 -2.84
CA ILE A 213 -12.38 -1.88 -3.25
C ILE A 213 -10.88 -2.05 -3.56
N GLY A 214 -10.14 -2.70 -2.65
CA GLY A 214 -8.72 -2.99 -2.87
C GLY A 214 -8.46 -3.87 -4.09
N CYS A 215 -9.35 -4.85 -4.34
CA CYS A 215 -9.29 -5.69 -5.55
C CYS A 215 -9.47 -4.87 -6.83
N ALA A 216 -10.44 -3.95 -6.85
CA ALA A 216 -10.71 -3.07 -7.98
C ALA A 216 -9.51 -2.12 -8.26
N LEU A 217 -8.99 -1.49 -7.22
CA LEU A 217 -7.82 -0.61 -7.31
C LEU A 217 -6.57 -1.35 -7.81
N GLN A 218 -6.35 -2.58 -7.31
CA GLN A 218 -5.18 -3.36 -7.73
C GLN A 218 -5.28 -3.81 -9.19
N LYS A 219 -6.45 -4.21 -9.67
CA LYS A 219 -6.68 -4.52 -11.09
C LYS A 219 -6.37 -3.29 -11.96
N LYS A 220 -6.86 -2.11 -11.55
CA LYS A 220 -6.60 -0.85 -12.25
C LYS A 220 -5.11 -0.51 -12.31
N ARG A 221 -4.36 -0.75 -11.23
CA ARG A 221 -2.89 -0.57 -11.21
C ARG A 221 -2.19 -1.47 -12.21
N VAL A 222 -2.60 -2.74 -12.32
CA VAL A 222 -2.03 -3.67 -13.30
C VAL A 222 -2.35 -3.22 -14.73
N GLU A 223 -3.58 -2.77 -15.01
CA GLU A 223 -3.97 -2.20 -16.31
C GLU A 223 -3.09 -0.99 -16.68
N CYS A 224 -2.90 -0.06 -15.75
CA CYS A 224 -2.03 1.10 -15.96
C CYS A 224 -0.56 0.70 -16.22
N ALA A 225 -0.04 -0.29 -15.50
CA ALA A 225 1.32 -0.80 -15.72
C ALA A 225 1.47 -1.42 -17.13
N ILE A 226 0.48 -2.17 -17.59
CA ILE A 226 0.43 -2.72 -18.97
C ILE A 226 0.41 -1.59 -19.98
N MET A 227 -0.44 -0.58 -19.77
CA MET A 227 -0.52 0.59 -20.66
C MET A 227 0.81 1.34 -20.76
N ILE A 228 1.49 1.57 -19.63
CA ILE A 228 2.81 2.21 -19.61
C ILE A 228 3.82 1.40 -20.43
N LYS A 229 3.89 0.07 -20.21
CA LYS A 229 4.79 -0.81 -20.97
C LYS A 229 4.49 -0.80 -22.46
N ALA A 230 3.22 -0.87 -22.86
CA ALA A 230 2.82 -0.80 -24.27
C ALA A 230 3.16 0.55 -24.91
N ALA A 231 3.12 1.65 -24.18
CA ALA A 231 3.48 2.98 -24.68
C ALA A 231 5.01 3.22 -24.76
N GLU A 232 5.81 2.34 -24.13
CA GLU A 232 7.28 2.40 -24.08
C GLU A 232 7.95 1.39 -25.05
N ALA A 233 7.17 0.45 -25.59
CA ALA A 233 7.62 -0.54 -26.57
C ALA A 233 7.75 0.08 -27.98
#